data_f79c0cc6437a3c3d8cfd646c7e4f1907
#
_entry.id   f79c0cc6437a3c3d8cfd646c7e4f1907
#
_cell.length_a   1.000
_cell.length_b   1.000
_cell.length_c   1.000
_cell.angle_alpha   90.00
_cell.angle_beta   90.00
_cell.angle_gamma   90.00
#
_symmetry.space_group_name_H-M   'P 1'
#
loop_
_entity.id
_entity.type
_entity.pdbx_description
1 polymer ?
#
loop_
_entity_poly.entity_id
_entity_poly.type
_entity_poly.pdbx_seq_one_letter_code
_entity_poly.pdbx_strand_id
1 'polypeptide(L)'
;MNGEPPITANAAATATNLSRIALVGPVRPFRGGIAQYTTQLHRALAPRCVLRTISYRRQYPGWLYPGKSDREPGQSDYREPGVDYFLDSLDPLSWLRATRLIAANGPSLALFDWWTLFWAPATALMARGLRRRGVRVVFLCHNLFDHDAGLFKRKVAELLLAQADGYLVHSAEQAALLQSVSPGKPVVTHPIPPYDQFPPSSIQLPKRGRLELLFFGFIRPYKGLDVVIEALATLKDPQVHLTVVGEPWCPSVELRKRIEATGARNVELHLDYVDDQTAANFFARADLVVLPYLSASGSAVAAMALHYDCPILATRTGGFPDVIDEGKTGFLVAPGSSEQLANCLRDLTREGLASLEPDIRAAKDRFTWSSLATTLIHMAGENLGRHAGHREST
;
A
#
# COMPACT_ATOMS: atom_id res chain seq x y z
N MET A 1 50.32 -10.31 -46.01
CA MET A 1 49.61 -11.48 -45.46
C MET A 1 49.60 -11.30 -43.93
N ASN A 2 48.59 -10.62 -43.44
CA ASN A 2 48.37 -10.48 -41.99
C ASN A 2 46.97 -11.01 -41.74
N GLY A 3 46.92 -12.22 -41.19
CA GLY A 3 45.69 -12.86 -40.79
C GLY A 3 45.21 -12.32 -39.45
N GLU A 4 44.02 -11.72 -39.46
CA GLU A 4 43.24 -11.47 -38.23
C GLU A 4 42.71 -12.79 -37.67
N PRO A 5 42.76 -13.02 -36.35
CA PRO A 5 42.12 -14.18 -35.75
C PRO A 5 40.60 -13.96 -35.68
N PRO A 6 39.76 -15.03 -35.78
CA PRO A 6 38.31 -14.93 -35.77
C PRO A 6 37.79 -14.61 -34.38
N ILE A 7 36.99 -13.54 -34.28
CA ILE A 7 36.15 -13.23 -33.12
C ILE A 7 34.96 -14.19 -33.18
N THR A 8 35.11 -15.34 -32.58
CA THR A 8 33.96 -16.23 -32.35
C THR A 8 34.01 -16.75 -30.90
N ALA A 9 32.83 -16.80 -30.29
CA ALA A 9 32.51 -17.46 -29.04
C ALA A 9 32.80 -16.69 -27.74
N ASN A 10 31.95 -15.72 -27.40
CA ASN A 10 31.55 -15.53 -25.99
C ASN A 10 30.17 -14.84 -25.80
N ALA A 11 29.22 -15.06 -26.72
CA ALA A 11 27.86 -14.55 -26.58
C ALA A 11 26.87 -15.56 -25.98
N ALA A 12 27.33 -16.73 -25.52
CA ALA A 12 26.46 -17.81 -25.04
C ALA A 12 26.56 -18.08 -23.53
N ALA A 13 27.29 -17.25 -22.75
CA ALA A 13 27.59 -17.55 -21.33
C ALA A 13 26.92 -16.63 -20.31
N THR A 14 25.91 -15.84 -20.68
CA THR A 14 25.09 -15.06 -19.72
C THR A 14 23.59 -15.28 -19.96
N ALA A 15 23.14 -16.51 -20.04
CA ALA A 15 21.79 -16.85 -19.64
C ALA A 15 21.76 -16.74 -18.10
N THR A 16 21.71 -15.51 -17.58
CA THR A 16 21.46 -15.23 -16.16
C THR A 16 20.24 -16.04 -15.77
N ASN A 17 20.40 -16.89 -14.75
CA ASN A 17 19.36 -17.74 -14.19
C ASN A 17 18.36 -16.81 -13.48
N LEU A 18 17.50 -16.14 -14.26
CA LEU A 18 16.52 -15.18 -13.77
C LEU A 18 15.62 -15.84 -12.72
N SER A 19 15.51 -15.23 -11.56
CA SER A 19 14.61 -15.68 -10.51
C SER A 19 13.19 -15.85 -11.05
N ARG A 20 12.52 -16.92 -10.68
CA ARG A 20 11.11 -17.17 -11.04
C ARG A 20 10.23 -16.82 -9.86
N ILE A 21 9.34 -15.86 -10.05
CA ILE A 21 8.46 -15.33 -9.01
C ILE A 21 7.00 -15.45 -9.45
N ALA A 22 6.13 -15.83 -8.53
CA ALA A 22 4.69 -15.70 -8.70
C ALA A 22 4.17 -14.58 -7.80
N LEU A 23 3.26 -13.73 -8.31
CA LEU A 23 2.59 -12.67 -7.59
C LEU A 23 1.07 -12.89 -7.66
N VAL A 24 0.40 -12.89 -6.50
CA VAL A 24 -1.04 -13.13 -6.40
C VAL A 24 -1.67 -11.99 -5.59
N GLY A 25 -2.49 -11.19 -6.26
CA GLY A 25 -3.14 -10.04 -5.62
C GLY A 25 -4.04 -9.25 -6.58
N PRO A 26 -4.73 -8.21 -6.07
CA PRO A 26 -5.55 -7.34 -6.91
C PRO A 26 -4.65 -6.44 -7.76
N VAL A 27 -4.88 -6.45 -9.06
CA VAL A 27 -4.19 -5.59 -10.05
C VAL A 27 -5.24 -4.76 -10.78
N ARG A 28 -4.91 -3.59 -11.32
CA ARG A 28 -5.85 -2.83 -12.18
C ARG A 28 -6.61 -3.77 -13.12
N PRO A 29 -7.93 -3.60 -13.30
CA PRO A 29 -8.72 -2.42 -13.02
C PRO A 29 -9.35 -2.36 -11.61
N PHE A 30 -8.92 -3.20 -10.67
CA PHE A 30 -9.38 -3.04 -9.29
C PHE A 30 -8.86 -1.71 -8.72
N ARG A 31 -9.71 -1.06 -7.92
CA ARG A 31 -9.39 0.24 -7.32
C ARG A 31 -8.88 0.13 -5.90
N GLY A 32 -8.24 1.19 -5.45
CA GLY A 32 -7.71 1.34 -4.10
C GLY A 32 -6.22 1.04 -3.97
N GLY A 33 -5.67 1.42 -2.83
CA GLY A 33 -4.21 1.45 -2.61
C GLY A 33 -3.52 0.10 -2.82
N ILE A 34 -4.17 -1.02 -2.47
CA ILE A 34 -3.58 -2.36 -2.62
C ILE A 34 -3.48 -2.76 -4.09
N ALA A 35 -4.55 -2.52 -4.87
CA ALA A 35 -4.51 -2.83 -6.30
C ALA A 35 -3.49 -1.96 -7.05
N GLN A 36 -3.33 -0.70 -6.65
CA GLN A 36 -2.28 0.16 -7.17
C GLN A 36 -0.89 -0.33 -6.77
N TYR A 37 -0.69 -0.71 -5.51
CA TYR A 37 0.56 -1.29 -5.02
C TYR A 37 0.95 -2.53 -5.82
N THR A 38 0.05 -3.51 -5.93
CA THR A 38 0.32 -4.77 -6.63
C THR A 38 0.57 -4.54 -8.13
N THR A 39 -0.12 -3.56 -8.75
CA THR A 39 0.12 -3.17 -10.14
C THR A 39 1.53 -2.61 -10.32
N GLN A 40 1.98 -1.70 -9.46
CA GLN A 40 3.33 -1.14 -9.53
C GLN A 40 4.40 -2.18 -9.21
N LEU A 41 4.16 -3.05 -8.25
CA LEU A 41 5.05 -4.15 -7.95
C LEU A 41 5.18 -5.12 -9.14
N HIS A 42 4.06 -5.45 -9.80
CA HIS A 42 4.07 -6.22 -11.05
C HIS A 42 4.96 -5.56 -12.11
N ARG A 43 4.77 -4.26 -12.36
CA ARG A 43 5.54 -3.49 -13.34
C ARG A 43 7.03 -3.42 -13.01
N ALA A 44 7.37 -3.31 -11.72
CA ALA A 44 8.76 -3.29 -11.26
C ALA A 44 9.46 -4.65 -11.36
N LEU A 45 8.74 -5.75 -11.18
CA LEU A 45 9.27 -7.12 -11.25
C LEU A 45 9.33 -7.67 -12.68
N ALA A 46 8.33 -7.37 -13.52
CA ALA A 46 8.20 -7.96 -14.86
C ALA A 46 9.45 -7.84 -15.76
N PRO A 47 10.18 -6.71 -15.81
CA PRO A 47 11.39 -6.59 -16.62
C PRO A 47 12.63 -7.26 -16.00
N ARG A 48 12.55 -7.75 -14.74
CA ARG A 48 13.71 -8.14 -13.92
C ARG A 48 13.73 -9.63 -13.55
N CYS A 49 12.63 -10.34 -13.69
CA CYS A 49 12.51 -11.76 -13.36
C CYS A 49 11.47 -12.45 -14.27
N VAL A 50 11.45 -13.78 -14.23
CA VAL A 50 10.37 -14.53 -14.86
C VAL A 50 9.15 -14.47 -13.94
N LEU A 51 8.27 -13.52 -14.21
CA LEU A 51 7.12 -13.21 -13.37
C LEU A 51 5.85 -13.89 -13.88
N ARG A 52 5.09 -14.50 -12.97
CA ARG A 52 3.72 -14.89 -13.21
C ARG A 52 2.78 -14.19 -12.24
N THR A 53 1.96 -13.29 -12.75
CA THR A 53 0.99 -12.56 -11.92
C THR A 53 -0.42 -13.10 -12.14
N ILE A 54 -1.12 -13.38 -11.03
CA ILE A 54 -2.51 -13.85 -11.03
C ILE A 54 -3.35 -12.88 -10.23
N SER A 55 -4.42 -12.39 -10.84
CA SER A 55 -5.38 -11.48 -10.25
C SER A 55 -6.80 -12.04 -10.31
N TYR A 56 -7.76 -11.25 -9.86
CA TYR A 56 -9.12 -11.67 -9.65
C TYR A 56 -10.00 -11.45 -10.89
N ARG A 57 -10.86 -12.43 -11.18
CA ARG A 57 -12.05 -12.22 -12.00
C ARG A 57 -13.14 -11.53 -11.14
N ARG A 58 -13.29 -11.99 -9.88
CA ARG A 58 -14.20 -11.44 -8.89
C ARG A 58 -13.50 -11.37 -7.53
N GLN A 59 -13.20 -10.15 -7.09
CA GLN A 59 -12.53 -9.91 -5.80
C GLN A 59 -13.49 -10.08 -4.64
N TYR A 60 -14.68 -9.47 -4.74
CA TYR A 60 -15.75 -9.57 -3.74
C TYR A 60 -17.08 -9.93 -4.40
N PRO A 61 -17.97 -10.64 -3.69
CA PRO A 61 -19.38 -10.69 -4.06
C PRO A 61 -19.96 -9.28 -4.02
N GLY A 62 -20.81 -8.91 -5.00
CA GLY A 62 -21.33 -7.54 -5.11
C GLY A 62 -22.07 -7.04 -3.86
N TRP A 63 -22.67 -7.94 -3.08
CA TRP A 63 -23.38 -7.61 -1.82
C TRP A 63 -22.43 -7.37 -0.64
N LEU A 64 -21.15 -7.72 -0.73
CA LEU A 64 -20.16 -7.58 0.35
C LEU A 64 -19.31 -6.31 0.18
N TYR A 65 -19.24 -5.74 -1.03
CA TYR A 65 -18.45 -4.54 -1.26
C TYR A 65 -19.25 -3.29 -0.87
N PRO A 66 -18.79 -2.47 0.09
CA PRO A 66 -19.57 -1.35 0.60
C PRO A 66 -19.59 -0.12 -0.33
N GLY A 67 -18.70 -0.06 -1.32
CA GLY A 67 -18.65 1.01 -2.31
C GLY A 67 -19.53 0.75 -3.54
N LYS A 68 -19.59 1.72 -4.46
CA LYS A 68 -20.37 1.59 -5.72
C LYS A 68 -19.80 0.51 -6.65
N SER A 69 -18.48 0.34 -6.69
CA SER A 69 -17.76 -0.64 -7.51
C SER A 69 -16.39 -0.90 -6.93
N ASP A 70 -15.87 -2.12 -7.06
CA ASP A 70 -14.48 -2.48 -6.74
C ASP A 70 -13.50 -2.21 -7.89
N ARG A 71 -13.99 -1.62 -9.02
CA ARG A 71 -13.20 -1.32 -10.22
C ARG A 71 -13.13 0.17 -10.49
N GLU A 72 -12.04 0.59 -11.13
CA GLU A 72 -11.82 1.96 -11.59
C GLU A 72 -12.94 2.41 -12.53
N PRO A 73 -13.54 3.60 -12.33
CA PRO A 73 -14.56 4.14 -13.21
C PRO A 73 -14.07 4.24 -14.66
N GLY A 74 -14.89 3.77 -15.60
CA GLY A 74 -14.55 3.80 -17.03
C GLY A 74 -13.46 2.85 -17.49
N GLN A 75 -12.88 2.03 -16.58
CA GLN A 75 -11.80 1.09 -16.89
C GLN A 75 -12.13 -0.37 -16.57
N SER A 76 -13.40 -0.73 -16.47
CA SER A 76 -13.84 -2.09 -16.11
C SER A 76 -13.23 -3.18 -17.00
N ASP A 77 -13.01 -2.88 -18.28
CA ASP A 77 -12.47 -3.81 -19.28
C ASP A 77 -10.95 -3.76 -19.42
N TYR A 78 -10.29 -2.83 -18.75
CA TYR A 78 -8.83 -2.77 -18.73
C TYR A 78 -8.24 -4.06 -18.18
N ARG A 79 -7.12 -4.48 -18.77
CA ARG A 79 -6.32 -5.61 -18.28
C ARG A 79 -4.86 -5.21 -18.32
N GLU A 80 -4.19 -5.33 -17.19
CA GLU A 80 -2.74 -5.11 -17.11
C GLU A 80 -2.03 -6.20 -17.93
N PRO A 81 -1.10 -5.85 -18.84
CA PRO A 81 -0.36 -6.82 -19.64
C PRO A 81 0.41 -7.83 -18.76
N GLY A 82 0.41 -9.10 -19.14
CA GLY A 82 1.12 -10.15 -18.40
C GLY A 82 0.44 -10.63 -17.12
N VAL A 83 -0.82 -10.24 -16.87
CA VAL A 83 -1.60 -10.65 -15.71
C VAL A 83 -2.75 -11.58 -16.09
N ASP A 84 -2.88 -12.70 -15.37
CA ASP A 84 -3.97 -13.67 -15.52
C ASP A 84 -5.14 -13.34 -14.58
N TYR A 85 -6.32 -13.00 -15.08
CA TYR A 85 -7.51 -12.64 -14.31
C TYR A 85 -8.51 -13.78 -14.22
N PHE A 86 -8.38 -14.67 -13.24
CA PHE A 86 -9.31 -15.78 -13.09
C PHE A 86 -9.65 -16.18 -11.67
N LEU A 87 -8.94 -15.66 -10.66
CA LEU A 87 -9.31 -15.94 -9.26
C LEU A 87 -10.70 -15.40 -8.94
N ASP A 88 -11.47 -16.22 -8.25
CA ASP A 88 -12.84 -15.89 -7.86
C ASP A 88 -13.06 -16.22 -6.39
N SER A 89 -13.57 -15.24 -5.66
CA SER A 89 -13.80 -15.36 -4.21
C SER A 89 -14.79 -16.45 -3.81
N LEU A 90 -15.67 -16.85 -4.73
CA LEU A 90 -16.71 -17.87 -4.48
C LEU A 90 -16.43 -19.20 -5.21
N ASP A 91 -15.27 -19.34 -5.88
CA ASP A 91 -14.93 -20.53 -6.64
C ASP A 91 -13.60 -21.15 -6.15
N PRO A 92 -13.64 -22.12 -5.22
CA PRO A 92 -12.44 -22.82 -4.74
C PRO A 92 -11.67 -23.57 -5.83
N LEU A 93 -12.31 -23.94 -6.95
CA LEU A 93 -11.61 -24.59 -8.07
C LEU A 93 -10.65 -23.60 -8.76
N SER A 94 -10.99 -22.31 -8.75
CA SER A 94 -10.09 -21.27 -9.23
C SER A 94 -8.80 -21.18 -8.40
N TRP A 95 -8.89 -21.39 -7.08
CA TRP A 95 -7.73 -21.39 -6.17
C TRP A 95 -6.82 -22.59 -6.40
N LEU A 96 -7.41 -23.78 -6.61
CA LEU A 96 -6.66 -25.00 -6.96
C LEU A 96 -6.00 -24.86 -8.34
N ARG A 97 -6.70 -24.25 -9.31
CA ARG A 97 -6.14 -23.94 -10.64
C ARG A 97 -4.95 -23.00 -10.50
N ALA A 98 -5.06 -21.91 -9.75
CA ALA A 98 -3.97 -20.98 -9.48
C ALA A 98 -2.75 -21.70 -8.89
N THR A 99 -2.97 -22.52 -7.85
CA THR A 99 -1.91 -23.31 -7.20
C THR A 99 -1.17 -24.20 -8.21
N ARG A 100 -1.90 -24.88 -9.09
CA ARG A 100 -1.31 -25.77 -10.12
C ARG A 100 -0.52 -24.96 -11.17
N LEU A 101 -1.07 -23.86 -11.65
CA LEU A 101 -0.44 -22.99 -12.64
C LEU A 101 0.84 -22.34 -12.10
N ILE A 102 0.83 -21.88 -10.85
CA ILE A 102 2.02 -21.35 -10.19
C ILE A 102 3.07 -22.45 -10.05
N ALA A 103 2.71 -23.61 -9.52
CA ALA A 103 3.64 -24.72 -9.31
C ALA A 103 4.25 -25.22 -10.64
N ALA A 104 3.48 -25.27 -11.72
CA ALA A 104 3.96 -25.69 -13.06
C ALA A 104 5.03 -24.75 -13.62
N ASN A 105 5.03 -23.47 -13.22
CA ASN A 105 6.07 -22.50 -13.60
C ASN A 105 7.38 -22.68 -12.80
N GLY A 106 7.38 -23.47 -11.75
CA GLY A 106 8.53 -23.74 -10.91
C GLY A 106 9.13 -22.48 -10.25
N PRO A 107 8.32 -21.58 -9.63
CA PRO A 107 8.87 -20.39 -9.01
C PRO A 107 9.63 -20.77 -7.74
N SER A 108 10.69 -20.02 -7.45
CA SER A 108 11.41 -20.12 -6.17
C SER A 108 10.66 -19.38 -5.06
N LEU A 109 9.82 -18.39 -5.42
CA LEU A 109 9.07 -17.55 -4.51
C LEU A 109 7.66 -17.29 -5.04
N ALA A 110 6.65 -17.44 -4.18
CA ALA A 110 5.28 -17.01 -4.41
C ALA A 110 4.90 -15.94 -3.40
N LEU A 111 4.52 -14.76 -3.91
CA LEU A 111 4.11 -13.59 -3.16
C LEU A 111 2.59 -13.51 -3.15
N PHE A 112 1.99 -13.35 -1.99
CA PHE A 112 0.55 -13.18 -1.84
C PHE A 112 0.24 -11.90 -1.08
N ASP A 113 -0.60 -11.04 -1.66
CA ASP A 113 -1.15 -9.93 -0.91
C ASP A 113 -2.02 -10.42 0.25
N TRP A 114 -1.77 -9.86 1.42
CA TRP A 114 -2.53 -10.11 2.65
C TRP A 114 -3.08 -8.80 3.18
N TRP A 115 -4.41 -8.62 3.18
CA TRP A 115 -5.03 -7.36 3.60
C TRP A 115 -6.38 -7.52 4.30
N THR A 116 -7.03 -8.68 4.22
CA THR A 116 -8.34 -8.94 4.81
C THR A 116 -8.50 -10.41 5.15
N LEU A 117 -9.22 -10.67 6.23
CA LEU A 117 -9.54 -12.03 6.63
C LEU A 117 -10.47 -12.75 5.62
N PHE A 118 -11.21 -11.99 4.80
CA PHE A 118 -12.08 -12.55 3.77
C PHE A 118 -11.32 -13.45 2.77
N TRP A 119 -10.14 -13.01 2.30
CA TRP A 119 -9.31 -13.78 1.38
C TRP A 119 -8.34 -14.75 2.07
N ALA A 120 -8.19 -14.64 3.38
CA ALA A 120 -7.21 -15.42 4.12
C ALA A 120 -7.37 -16.96 3.98
N PRO A 121 -8.58 -17.56 3.96
CA PRO A 121 -8.73 -18.99 3.73
C PRO A 121 -8.24 -19.45 2.35
N ALA A 122 -8.53 -18.69 1.28
CA ALA A 122 -8.07 -18.99 -0.06
C ALA A 122 -6.55 -18.87 -0.17
N THR A 123 -6.00 -17.77 0.36
CA THR A 123 -4.55 -17.52 0.40
C THR A 123 -3.82 -18.63 1.18
N ALA A 124 -4.31 -19.01 2.35
CA ALA A 124 -3.71 -20.08 3.15
C ALA A 124 -3.78 -21.45 2.46
N LEU A 125 -4.89 -21.76 1.77
CA LEU A 125 -5.03 -23.01 1.01
C LEU A 125 -4.01 -23.06 -0.13
N MET A 126 -3.89 -21.99 -0.92
CA MET A 126 -2.93 -21.88 -2.01
C MET A 126 -1.49 -21.94 -1.48
N ALA A 127 -1.19 -21.20 -0.42
CA ALA A 127 0.12 -21.20 0.23
C ALA A 127 0.52 -22.62 0.68
N ARG A 128 -0.35 -23.32 1.39
CA ARG A 128 -0.11 -24.72 1.81
C ARG A 128 0.12 -25.64 0.61
N GLY A 129 -0.66 -25.48 -0.47
CA GLY A 129 -0.52 -26.28 -1.69
C GLY A 129 0.82 -26.05 -2.40
N LEU A 130 1.33 -24.83 -2.42
CA LEU A 130 2.62 -24.46 -3.01
C LEU A 130 3.79 -24.92 -2.14
N ARG A 131 3.73 -24.70 -0.82
CA ARG A 131 4.76 -25.17 0.12
C ARG A 131 4.98 -26.67 0.06
N ARG A 132 3.91 -27.46 -0.06
CA ARG A 132 4.00 -28.92 -0.28
C ARG A 132 4.72 -29.32 -1.57
N ARG A 133 4.83 -28.38 -2.53
CA ARG A 133 5.54 -28.54 -3.80
C ARG A 133 6.92 -27.89 -3.80
N GLY A 134 7.41 -27.46 -2.63
CA GLY A 134 8.73 -26.87 -2.45
C GLY A 134 8.83 -25.39 -2.86
N VAL A 135 7.70 -24.75 -3.18
CA VAL A 135 7.66 -23.31 -3.46
C VAL A 135 7.61 -22.53 -2.15
N ARG A 136 8.53 -21.61 -1.96
CA ARG A 136 8.54 -20.69 -0.82
C ARG A 136 7.43 -19.67 -0.94
N VAL A 137 6.70 -19.42 0.15
CA VAL A 137 5.56 -18.48 0.19
C VAL A 137 5.85 -17.33 1.13
N VAL A 138 5.73 -16.11 0.63
CA VAL A 138 5.83 -14.86 1.40
C VAL A 138 4.51 -14.09 1.30
N PHE A 139 4.00 -13.63 2.43
CA PHE A 139 2.84 -12.75 2.47
C PHE A 139 3.29 -11.29 2.48
N LEU A 140 2.76 -10.50 1.54
CA LEU A 140 2.85 -9.05 1.48
C LEU A 140 1.73 -8.48 2.36
N CYS A 141 2.07 -8.11 3.58
CA CYS A 141 1.07 -7.77 4.60
C CYS A 141 0.77 -6.28 4.58
N HIS A 142 -0.32 -5.89 3.90
CA HIS A 142 -0.84 -4.52 3.91
C HIS A 142 -1.54 -4.20 5.23
N ASN A 143 -2.30 -5.19 5.76
CA ASN A 143 -2.89 -5.15 7.10
C ASN A 143 -2.76 -6.53 7.71
N LEU A 144 -2.28 -6.64 8.93
CA LEU A 144 -2.18 -7.94 9.61
C LEU A 144 -3.55 -8.41 10.11
N PHE A 145 -4.31 -7.48 10.66
CA PHE A 145 -5.65 -7.71 11.20
C PHE A 145 -6.60 -6.64 10.68
N ASP A 146 -7.86 -6.98 10.50
CA ASP A 146 -8.89 -5.97 10.23
C ASP A 146 -9.00 -5.01 11.42
N HIS A 147 -9.18 -3.71 11.17
CA HIS A 147 -9.24 -2.69 12.22
C HIS A 147 -10.31 -2.94 13.28
N ASP A 148 -11.38 -3.68 12.92
CA ASP A 148 -12.49 -4.04 13.81
C ASP A 148 -12.45 -5.53 14.25
N ALA A 149 -11.28 -6.18 14.18
CA ALA A 149 -11.16 -7.59 14.48
C ALA A 149 -11.23 -7.88 15.99
N GLY A 150 -12.31 -8.53 16.44
CA GLY A 150 -12.38 -9.12 17.77
C GLY A 150 -11.38 -10.28 17.95
N LEU A 151 -11.17 -10.73 19.20
CA LEU A 151 -10.19 -11.74 19.57
C LEU A 151 -10.26 -13.03 18.74
N PHE A 152 -11.46 -13.49 18.40
CA PHE A 152 -11.66 -14.70 17.58
C PHE A 152 -11.11 -14.52 16.17
N LYS A 153 -11.47 -13.42 15.51
CA LYS A 153 -10.98 -13.10 14.15
C LYS A 153 -9.47 -12.96 14.14
N ARG A 154 -8.89 -12.38 15.18
CA ARG A 154 -7.44 -12.25 15.33
C ARG A 154 -6.76 -13.62 15.41
N LYS A 155 -7.24 -14.54 16.26
CA LYS A 155 -6.69 -15.89 16.34
C LYS A 155 -6.79 -16.66 15.01
N VAL A 156 -7.89 -16.52 14.29
CA VAL A 156 -8.04 -17.12 12.96
C VAL A 156 -7.01 -16.53 11.98
N ALA A 157 -6.82 -15.19 11.97
CA ALA A 157 -5.81 -14.56 11.13
C ALA A 157 -4.39 -15.05 11.47
N GLU A 158 -4.04 -15.16 12.75
CA GLU A 158 -2.75 -15.69 13.22
C GLU A 158 -2.49 -17.12 12.70
N LEU A 159 -3.49 -18.00 12.79
CA LEU A 159 -3.39 -19.37 12.28
C LEU A 159 -3.17 -19.42 10.77
N LEU A 160 -3.84 -18.53 10.02
CA LEU A 160 -3.73 -18.47 8.57
C LEU A 160 -2.42 -17.79 8.12
N LEU A 161 -1.98 -16.75 8.82
CA LEU A 161 -0.66 -16.14 8.64
C LEU A 161 0.47 -17.16 8.82
N ALA A 162 0.32 -18.10 9.76
CA ALA A 162 1.30 -19.16 9.96
C ALA A 162 1.54 -20.08 8.74
N GLN A 163 0.75 -19.98 7.67
CA GLN A 163 0.95 -20.73 6.43
C GLN A 163 2.05 -20.10 5.52
N ALA A 164 2.52 -18.88 5.77
CA ALA A 164 3.66 -18.30 5.05
C ALA A 164 5.01 -18.85 5.55
N ASP A 165 6.04 -18.79 4.72
CA ASP A 165 7.44 -19.04 5.08
C ASP A 165 8.16 -17.78 5.52
N GLY A 166 7.61 -16.60 5.22
CA GLY A 166 8.11 -15.29 5.59
C GLY A 166 7.11 -14.19 5.25
N TYR A 167 7.46 -12.97 5.59
CA TYR A 167 6.58 -11.81 5.45
C TYR A 167 7.34 -10.61 4.91
N LEU A 168 6.65 -9.78 4.13
CA LEU A 168 7.03 -8.41 3.86
C LEU A 168 5.95 -7.50 4.45
N VAL A 169 6.38 -6.52 5.22
CA VAL A 169 5.52 -5.53 5.90
C VAL A 169 5.94 -4.11 5.55
N HIS A 170 5.09 -3.14 5.86
CA HIS A 170 5.31 -1.75 5.52
C HIS A 170 5.74 -0.87 6.71
N SER A 171 5.85 -1.45 7.91
CA SER A 171 6.26 -0.71 9.10
C SER A 171 6.99 -1.58 10.13
N ALA A 172 7.81 -0.93 10.96
CA ALA A 172 8.47 -1.57 12.10
C ALA A 172 7.46 -2.09 13.13
N GLU A 173 6.33 -1.40 13.32
CA GLU A 173 5.23 -1.85 14.20
C GLU A 173 4.64 -3.18 13.72
N GLN A 174 4.37 -3.32 12.41
CA GLN A 174 3.89 -4.58 11.84
C GLN A 174 4.93 -5.70 11.98
N ALA A 175 6.21 -5.39 11.78
CA ALA A 175 7.29 -6.36 11.92
C ALA A 175 7.36 -6.90 13.36
N ALA A 176 7.32 -6.02 14.36
CA ALA A 176 7.31 -6.40 15.77
C ALA A 176 6.09 -7.27 16.12
N LEU A 177 4.91 -6.89 15.61
CA LEU A 177 3.69 -7.67 15.81
C LEU A 177 3.80 -9.06 15.19
N LEU A 178 4.31 -9.19 13.96
CA LEU A 178 4.51 -10.50 13.32
C LEU A 178 5.51 -11.38 14.06
N GLN A 179 6.58 -10.81 14.61
CA GLN A 179 7.52 -11.57 15.42
C GLN A 179 6.86 -12.17 16.67
N SER A 180 5.86 -11.50 17.23
CA SER A 180 5.09 -12.02 18.38
C SER A 180 4.11 -13.14 17.98
N VAL A 181 3.51 -13.06 16.78
CA VAL A 181 2.47 -14.01 16.28
C VAL A 181 3.06 -15.20 15.52
N SER A 182 4.22 -15.02 14.88
CA SER A 182 4.90 -16.03 14.06
C SER A 182 6.40 -16.00 14.32
N PRO A 183 6.85 -16.32 15.53
CA PRO A 183 8.25 -16.26 15.90
C PRO A 183 9.12 -17.17 15.02
N GLY A 184 10.34 -16.71 14.73
CA GLY A 184 11.33 -17.46 13.96
C GLY A 184 11.16 -17.43 12.44
N LYS A 185 10.13 -16.74 11.91
CA LYS A 185 10.00 -16.54 10.47
C LYS A 185 10.64 -15.21 10.04
N PRO A 186 11.29 -15.17 8.85
CA PRO A 186 11.87 -13.94 8.35
C PRO A 186 10.78 -12.89 8.08
N VAL A 187 11.03 -11.68 8.56
CA VAL A 187 10.18 -10.51 8.31
C VAL A 187 11.07 -9.44 7.67
N VAL A 188 10.69 -8.99 6.48
CA VAL A 188 11.34 -7.90 5.78
C VAL A 188 10.44 -6.68 5.87
N THR A 189 10.99 -5.54 6.27
CA THR A 189 10.28 -4.26 6.31
C THR A 189 10.68 -3.41 5.11
N HIS A 190 9.69 -2.96 4.35
CA HIS A 190 9.89 -1.99 3.28
C HIS A 190 8.66 -1.07 3.24
N PRO A 191 8.81 0.24 3.53
CA PRO A 191 7.73 1.20 3.39
C PRO A 191 7.12 1.18 1.99
N ILE A 192 5.87 1.62 1.87
CA ILE A 192 5.21 1.72 0.57
C ILE A 192 5.94 2.77 -0.27
N PRO A 193 6.48 2.39 -1.46
CA PRO A 193 7.16 3.35 -2.32
C PRO A 193 6.23 4.46 -2.82
N PRO A 194 6.73 5.67 -3.10
CA PRO A 194 5.96 6.70 -3.77
C PRO A 194 5.37 6.22 -5.10
N TYR A 195 4.16 6.65 -5.40
CA TYR A 195 3.44 6.24 -6.62
C TYR A 195 3.80 7.15 -7.80
N ASP A 196 4.87 6.80 -8.53
CA ASP A 196 5.42 7.54 -9.67
C ASP A 196 4.56 7.48 -10.95
N GLN A 197 3.51 6.63 -10.98
CA GLN A 197 2.59 6.55 -12.10
C GLN A 197 1.53 7.65 -12.13
N PHE A 198 1.34 8.41 -11.04
CA PHE A 198 0.36 9.48 -11.02
C PHE A 198 0.82 10.65 -11.92
N PRO A 199 -0.11 11.24 -12.72
CA PRO A 199 0.23 12.33 -13.62
C PRO A 199 0.57 13.61 -12.84
N PRO A 200 1.32 14.54 -13.44
CA PRO A 200 1.42 15.88 -12.91
C PRO A 200 0.05 16.60 -12.98
N SER A 201 -0.13 17.63 -12.16
CA SER A 201 -1.33 18.45 -12.22
C SER A 201 -1.49 19.10 -13.60
N SER A 202 -2.72 19.09 -14.13
CA SER A 202 -3.06 19.70 -15.40
C SER A 202 -3.60 21.13 -15.28
N ILE A 203 -4.06 21.52 -14.06
CA ILE A 203 -4.61 22.85 -13.78
C ILE A 203 -4.16 23.32 -12.40
N GLN A 204 -4.03 24.62 -12.24
CA GLN A 204 -3.82 25.25 -10.93
C GLN A 204 -5.16 25.59 -10.29
N LEU A 205 -5.54 24.81 -9.27
CA LEU A 205 -6.69 25.16 -8.43
C LEU A 205 -6.33 26.37 -7.54
N PRO A 206 -7.24 27.35 -7.39
CA PRO A 206 -6.98 28.55 -6.57
C PRO A 206 -6.80 28.16 -5.09
N LYS A 207 -5.78 28.73 -4.45
CA LYS A 207 -5.62 28.69 -3.00
C LYS A 207 -6.56 29.71 -2.35
N ARG A 208 -7.14 29.37 -1.19
CA ARG A 208 -8.22 30.13 -0.54
C ARG A 208 -7.76 30.84 0.73
N GLY A 209 -6.66 30.38 1.32
CA GLY A 209 -6.17 30.97 2.55
C GLY A 209 -4.65 30.91 2.69
N ARG A 210 -4.19 31.10 3.93
CA ARG A 210 -2.76 31.00 4.25
C ARG A 210 -2.24 29.56 4.17
N LEU A 211 -3.10 28.55 4.45
CA LEU A 211 -2.80 27.12 4.32
C LEU A 211 -3.93 26.36 3.65
N GLU A 212 -3.58 25.50 2.70
CA GLU A 212 -4.46 24.54 2.04
C GLU A 212 -4.14 23.12 2.55
N LEU A 213 -5.03 22.57 3.36
CA LEU A 213 -4.92 21.20 3.85
C LEU A 213 -5.67 20.25 2.93
N LEU A 214 -5.12 19.05 2.72
CA LEU A 214 -5.76 17.98 1.95
C LEU A 214 -5.93 16.73 2.82
N PHE A 215 -7.19 16.29 3.00
CA PHE A 215 -7.53 14.95 3.45
C PHE A 215 -8.01 14.14 2.24
N PHE A 216 -7.36 13.00 1.93
CA PHE A 216 -7.58 12.26 0.69
C PHE A 216 -7.89 10.77 0.92
N GLY A 217 -8.68 10.17 -0.01
CA GLY A 217 -9.02 8.75 -0.09
C GLY A 217 -10.28 8.37 0.67
N PHE A 218 -10.61 7.07 0.71
CA PHE A 218 -11.85 6.59 1.36
C PHE A 218 -12.03 7.17 2.76
N ILE A 219 -13.19 7.75 3.03
CA ILE A 219 -13.51 8.33 4.34
C ILE A 219 -14.03 7.21 5.24
N ARG A 220 -13.20 6.83 6.21
CA ARG A 220 -13.48 5.77 7.20
C ARG A 220 -13.24 6.28 8.61
N PRO A 221 -13.94 5.77 9.65
CA PRO A 221 -13.79 6.25 11.02
C PRO A 221 -12.35 6.25 11.52
N TYR A 222 -11.58 5.17 11.26
CA TYR A 222 -10.20 5.06 11.73
C TYR A 222 -9.25 6.09 11.10
N LYS A 223 -9.63 6.74 9.99
CA LYS A 223 -8.82 7.79 9.36
C LYS A 223 -8.92 9.15 10.07
N GLY A 224 -9.79 9.28 11.07
CA GLY A 224 -9.79 10.40 11.98
C GLY A 224 -10.19 11.75 11.36
N LEU A 225 -11.04 11.78 10.32
CA LEU A 225 -11.52 13.04 9.75
C LEU A 225 -12.14 13.96 10.80
N ASP A 226 -12.85 13.39 11.78
CA ASP A 226 -13.46 14.15 12.87
C ASP A 226 -12.39 14.90 13.70
N VAL A 227 -11.19 14.30 13.90
CA VAL A 227 -10.08 14.92 14.64
C VAL A 227 -9.57 16.19 13.97
N VAL A 228 -9.43 16.20 12.65
CA VAL A 228 -8.99 17.42 11.95
C VAL A 228 -10.09 18.48 11.90
N ILE A 229 -11.37 18.08 11.81
CA ILE A 229 -12.50 19.01 11.85
C ILE A 229 -12.56 19.70 13.23
N GLU A 230 -12.43 18.95 14.33
CA GLU A 230 -12.34 19.49 15.68
C GLU A 230 -11.12 20.40 15.88
N ALA A 231 -9.99 20.03 15.28
CA ALA A 231 -8.78 20.85 15.32
C ALA A 231 -9.00 22.22 14.65
N LEU A 232 -9.68 22.25 13.49
CA LEU A 232 -10.03 23.50 12.82
C LEU A 232 -11.01 24.36 13.63
N ALA A 233 -11.99 23.73 14.27
CA ALA A 233 -12.92 24.44 15.16
C ALA A 233 -12.21 25.03 16.39
N THR A 234 -11.20 24.35 16.91
CA THR A 234 -10.35 24.81 18.03
C THR A 234 -9.39 25.92 17.60
N LEU A 235 -8.80 25.78 16.40
CA LEU A 235 -7.86 26.76 15.83
C LEU A 235 -8.52 28.11 15.57
N LYS A 236 -9.78 28.12 15.15
CA LYS A 236 -10.58 29.31 14.82
C LYS A 236 -9.91 30.27 13.82
N ASP A 237 -9.10 29.69 12.92
CA ASP A 237 -8.42 30.46 11.88
C ASP A 237 -9.12 30.21 10.52
N PRO A 238 -9.87 31.19 9.99
CA PRO A 238 -10.59 31.03 8.72
C PRO A 238 -9.67 30.96 7.50
N GLN A 239 -8.36 31.25 7.66
CA GLN A 239 -7.37 31.17 6.59
C GLN A 239 -6.71 29.79 6.46
N VAL A 240 -7.07 28.83 7.31
CA VAL A 240 -6.64 27.43 7.19
C VAL A 240 -7.79 26.64 6.57
N HIS A 241 -7.70 26.28 5.30
CA HIS A 241 -8.74 25.58 4.55
C HIS A 241 -8.47 24.08 4.49
N LEU A 242 -9.49 23.27 4.73
CA LEU A 242 -9.45 21.81 4.56
C LEU A 242 -10.26 21.41 3.33
N THR A 243 -9.61 20.71 2.42
CA THR A 243 -10.27 20.00 1.32
C THR A 243 -10.32 18.51 1.65
N VAL A 244 -11.52 17.95 1.68
CA VAL A 244 -11.78 16.52 1.89
C VAL A 244 -12.15 15.91 0.54
N VAL A 245 -11.36 14.97 0.06
CA VAL A 245 -11.57 14.32 -1.24
C VAL A 245 -11.63 12.81 -1.06
N GLY A 246 -12.76 12.21 -1.40
CA GLY A 246 -12.89 10.76 -1.41
C GLY A 246 -14.28 10.23 -1.08
N GLU A 247 -14.52 8.98 -1.44
CA GLU A 247 -15.79 8.29 -1.24
C GLU A 247 -16.00 7.96 0.24
N PRO A 248 -17.11 8.42 0.86
CA PRO A 248 -17.43 8.09 2.24
C PRO A 248 -17.97 6.65 2.35
N TRP A 249 -17.48 5.92 3.35
CA TRP A 249 -18.03 4.62 3.75
C TRP A 249 -18.97 4.74 4.96
N CYS A 250 -19.46 5.94 5.20
CA CYS A 250 -20.55 6.29 6.11
C CYS A 250 -21.55 7.19 5.38
N PRO A 251 -22.78 7.38 5.89
CA PRO A 251 -23.75 8.28 5.27
C PRO A 251 -23.20 9.72 5.16
N SER A 252 -23.14 10.26 3.94
CA SER A 252 -22.61 11.61 3.68
C SER A 252 -23.37 12.72 4.41
N VAL A 253 -24.68 12.52 4.63
CA VAL A 253 -25.53 13.45 5.40
C VAL A 253 -25.05 13.58 6.85
N GLU A 254 -24.65 12.47 7.47
CA GLU A 254 -24.14 12.45 8.84
C GLU A 254 -22.80 13.18 8.95
N LEU A 255 -21.91 12.98 7.98
CA LEU A 255 -20.63 13.70 7.89
C LEU A 255 -20.86 15.22 7.78
N ARG A 256 -21.79 15.67 6.92
CA ARG A 256 -22.12 17.11 6.78
C ARG A 256 -22.66 17.68 8.08
N LYS A 257 -23.61 16.99 8.75
CA LYS A 257 -24.15 17.41 10.05
C LYS A 257 -23.06 17.55 11.12
N ARG A 258 -22.10 16.61 11.15
CA ARG A 258 -20.99 16.69 12.10
C ARG A 258 -20.10 17.90 11.85
N ILE A 259 -19.77 18.19 10.59
CA ILE A 259 -18.99 19.39 10.22
C ILE A 259 -19.75 20.67 10.64
N GLU A 260 -21.06 20.76 10.32
CA GLU A 260 -21.90 21.89 10.69
C GLU A 260 -21.96 22.10 12.21
N ALA A 261 -22.07 21.02 12.98
CA ALA A 261 -22.13 21.06 14.44
C ALA A 261 -20.84 21.61 15.08
N THR A 262 -19.68 21.46 14.46
CA THR A 262 -18.42 22.01 14.96
C THR A 262 -18.24 23.50 14.65
N GLY A 263 -19.06 24.07 13.75
CA GLY A 263 -18.93 25.46 13.29
C GLY A 263 -17.75 25.71 12.35
N ALA A 264 -17.05 24.66 11.91
CA ALA A 264 -15.97 24.79 10.94
C ALA A 264 -16.52 25.18 9.55
N ARG A 265 -16.24 26.40 9.09
CA ARG A 265 -16.77 26.94 7.82
C ARG A 265 -15.79 26.84 6.65
N ASN A 266 -14.56 26.48 6.91
CA ASN A 266 -13.42 26.42 5.98
C ASN A 266 -13.14 24.99 5.53
N VAL A 267 -14.21 24.18 5.35
CA VAL A 267 -14.14 22.78 4.90
C VAL A 267 -14.84 22.64 3.55
N GLU A 268 -14.13 22.16 2.56
CA GLU A 268 -14.64 21.83 1.23
C GLU A 268 -14.76 20.29 1.09
N LEU A 269 -15.89 19.81 0.56
CA LEU A 269 -16.17 18.38 0.46
C LEU A 269 -16.34 17.92 -0.99
N HIS A 270 -15.50 16.98 -1.42
CA HIS A 270 -15.63 16.23 -2.66
C HIS A 270 -15.84 14.75 -2.31
N LEU A 271 -17.10 14.36 -2.14
CA LEU A 271 -17.50 13.06 -1.56
C LEU A 271 -17.72 11.98 -2.61
N ASP A 272 -16.95 11.99 -3.67
CA ASP A 272 -16.94 10.98 -4.70
C ASP A 272 -15.52 10.43 -4.91
N TYR A 273 -15.44 9.28 -5.56
CA TYR A 273 -14.17 8.77 -6.07
C TYR A 273 -13.70 9.67 -7.21
N VAL A 274 -12.45 10.10 -7.17
CA VAL A 274 -11.83 10.94 -8.19
C VAL A 274 -10.80 10.14 -8.98
N ASP A 275 -10.63 10.48 -10.26
CA ASP A 275 -9.61 9.89 -11.11
C ASP A 275 -8.19 10.42 -10.77
N ASP A 276 -7.17 9.78 -11.35
CA ASP A 276 -5.76 10.09 -11.08
C ASP A 276 -5.41 11.56 -11.43
N GLN A 277 -6.00 12.13 -12.50
CA GLN A 277 -5.75 13.52 -12.91
C GLN A 277 -6.38 14.52 -11.94
N THR A 278 -7.60 14.26 -11.52
CA THR A 278 -8.30 15.09 -10.51
C THR A 278 -7.58 15.01 -9.16
N ALA A 279 -7.10 13.82 -8.78
CA ALA A 279 -6.28 13.66 -7.58
C ALA A 279 -5.01 14.53 -7.66
N ALA A 280 -4.28 14.48 -8.78
CA ALA A 280 -3.08 15.29 -9.02
C ALA A 280 -3.34 16.80 -8.81
N ASN A 281 -4.49 17.30 -9.29
CA ASN A 281 -4.86 18.70 -9.14
C ASN A 281 -5.08 19.12 -7.68
N PHE A 282 -5.67 18.21 -6.85
CA PHE A 282 -5.85 18.48 -5.42
C PHE A 282 -4.52 18.42 -4.65
N PHE A 283 -3.65 17.46 -4.96
CA PHE A 283 -2.33 17.40 -4.34
C PHE A 283 -1.47 18.63 -4.69
N ALA A 284 -1.52 19.11 -5.95
CA ALA A 284 -0.81 20.31 -6.37
C ALA A 284 -1.32 21.60 -5.71
N ARG A 285 -2.60 21.66 -5.30
CA ARG A 285 -3.14 22.77 -4.51
C ARG A 285 -2.71 22.74 -3.07
N ALA A 286 -2.55 21.55 -2.51
CA ALA A 286 -2.28 21.36 -1.09
C ALA A 286 -0.92 21.95 -0.67
N ASP A 287 -0.89 22.60 0.48
CA ASP A 287 0.34 22.96 1.17
C ASP A 287 0.76 21.83 2.14
N LEU A 288 -0.22 21.03 2.60
CA LEU A 288 -0.02 19.98 3.59
C LEU A 288 -1.07 18.88 3.42
N VAL A 289 -0.64 17.62 3.37
CA VAL A 289 -1.53 16.46 3.45
C VAL A 289 -1.73 16.07 4.90
N VAL A 290 -3.00 15.94 5.34
CA VAL A 290 -3.32 15.62 6.74
C VAL A 290 -3.84 14.20 6.85
N LEU A 291 -3.15 13.36 7.64
CA LEU A 291 -3.43 11.95 7.86
C LEU A 291 -3.66 11.67 9.36
N PRO A 292 -4.78 12.12 9.95
CA PRO A 292 -5.03 12.09 11.39
C PRO A 292 -5.52 10.72 11.86
N TYR A 293 -4.92 9.64 11.34
CA TYR A 293 -5.40 8.29 11.52
C TYR A 293 -5.33 7.85 12.99
N LEU A 294 -6.38 7.19 13.46
CA LEU A 294 -6.42 6.59 14.80
C LEU A 294 -5.62 5.29 14.85
N SER A 295 -5.53 4.60 13.72
CA SER A 295 -4.69 3.41 13.53
C SER A 295 -4.28 3.31 12.06
N ALA A 296 -3.08 2.84 11.79
CA ALA A 296 -2.57 2.61 10.44
C ALA A 296 -1.65 1.39 10.41
N SER A 297 -1.51 0.77 9.25
CA SER A 297 -0.42 -0.19 8.95
C SER A 297 0.59 0.45 8.00
N GLY A 298 0.10 1.04 6.93
CA GLY A 298 0.78 1.86 5.94
C GLY A 298 -0.25 2.77 5.28
N SER A 299 0.18 3.72 4.47
CA SER A 299 -0.72 4.63 3.79
C SER A 299 -0.32 4.90 2.34
N ALA A 300 -1.17 4.44 1.41
CA ALA A 300 -1.03 4.81 0.00
C ALA A 300 -1.12 6.33 -0.21
N VAL A 301 -1.89 7.03 0.65
CA VAL A 301 -2.01 8.50 0.57
C VAL A 301 -0.72 9.19 1.01
N ALA A 302 0.01 8.64 1.99
CA ALA A 302 1.33 9.14 2.35
C ALA A 302 2.33 8.96 1.17
N ALA A 303 2.29 7.81 0.50
CA ALA A 303 3.10 7.56 -0.69
C ALA A 303 2.74 8.51 -1.85
N MET A 304 1.46 8.86 -2.01
CA MET A 304 1.03 9.91 -2.97
C MET A 304 1.52 11.30 -2.56
N ALA A 305 1.44 11.65 -1.28
CA ALA A 305 1.93 12.94 -0.79
C ALA A 305 3.43 13.10 -1.07
N LEU A 306 4.23 12.06 -0.80
CA LEU A 306 5.65 12.04 -1.14
C LEU A 306 5.87 12.15 -2.65
N HIS A 307 5.07 11.49 -3.50
CA HIS A 307 5.16 11.61 -4.95
C HIS A 307 5.01 13.05 -5.42
N TYR A 308 4.05 13.79 -4.85
CA TYR A 308 3.76 15.18 -5.19
C TYR A 308 4.60 16.22 -4.40
N ASP A 309 5.66 15.80 -3.74
CA ASP A 309 6.52 16.66 -2.91
C ASP A 309 5.75 17.42 -1.80
N CYS A 310 4.61 16.89 -1.36
CA CYS A 310 3.75 17.54 -0.39
C CYS A 310 4.11 17.07 1.04
N PRO A 311 4.40 17.98 1.98
CA PRO A 311 4.61 17.66 3.38
C PRO A 311 3.40 16.95 4.00
N ILE A 312 3.64 16.13 5.03
CA ILE A 312 2.61 15.33 5.67
C ILE A 312 2.48 15.71 7.15
N LEU A 313 1.26 16.00 7.61
CA LEU A 313 0.93 16.04 9.03
C LEU A 313 0.15 14.77 9.37
N ALA A 314 0.77 13.86 10.10
CA ALA A 314 0.16 12.58 10.44
C ALA A 314 0.17 12.32 11.96
N THR A 315 -0.50 11.27 12.35
CA THR A 315 -0.45 10.77 13.73
C THR A 315 0.69 9.77 13.91
N ARG A 316 1.24 9.69 15.11
CA ARG A 316 2.32 8.76 15.48
C ARG A 316 1.75 7.34 15.66
N THR A 317 1.36 6.71 14.55
CA THR A 317 0.80 5.35 14.51
C THR A 317 1.20 4.61 13.23
N GLY A 318 1.29 3.29 13.29
CA GLY A 318 1.59 2.42 12.17
C GLY A 318 2.92 2.76 11.50
N GLY A 319 2.90 2.85 10.17
CA GLY A 319 4.09 3.14 9.36
C GLY A 319 4.40 4.64 9.18
N PHE A 320 3.65 5.57 9.75
CA PHE A 320 3.95 6.98 9.59
C PHE A 320 5.30 7.39 10.19
N PRO A 321 5.71 6.92 11.39
CA PRO A 321 7.03 7.21 11.93
C PRO A 321 8.20 6.65 11.11
N ASP A 322 7.95 5.65 10.24
CA ASP A 322 8.99 5.04 9.40
C ASP A 322 9.22 5.84 8.09
N VAL A 323 8.27 6.71 7.71
CA VAL A 323 8.32 7.46 6.44
C VAL A 323 8.36 8.97 6.63
N ILE A 324 8.01 9.48 7.82
CA ILE A 324 8.00 10.91 8.13
C ILE A 324 9.17 11.25 9.05
N ASP A 325 10.11 12.02 8.51
CA ASP A 325 11.18 12.63 9.28
C ASP A 325 10.66 13.97 9.86
N GLU A 326 10.52 14.06 11.17
CA GLU A 326 9.96 15.21 11.91
C GLU A 326 10.68 16.52 11.54
N GLY A 327 9.92 17.53 11.09
CA GLY A 327 10.44 18.81 10.68
C GLY A 327 11.20 18.83 9.35
N LYS A 328 11.28 17.68 8.62
CA LYS A 328 11.94 17.57 7.31
C LYS A 328 10.98 17.15 6.21
N THR A 329 10.22 16.09 6.42
CA THR A 329 9.23 15.64 5.44
C THR A 329 7.80 15.81 5.92
N GLY A 330 7.63 16.21 7.18
CA GLY A 330 6.33 16.42 7.80
C GLY A 330 6.39 16.49 9.31
N PHE A 331 5.24 16.28 9.94
CA PHE A 331 5.04 16.42 11.38
C PHE A 331 4.21 15.25 11.91
N LEU A 332 4.47 14.87 13.17
CA LEU A 332 3.78 13.76 13.84
C LEU A 332 3.15 14.22 15.16
N VAL A 333 1.84 13.98 15.28
CA VAL A 333 1.05 14.28 16.50
C VAL A 333 0.50 12.99 17.12
N ALA A 334 0.00 13.06 18.35
CA ALA A 334 -0.64 11.90 18.99
C ALA A 334 -1.96 11.53 18.30
N PRO A 335 -2.27 10.22 18.11
CA PRO A 335 -3.56 9.79 17.58
C PRO A 335 -4.73 10.30 18.43
N GLY A 336 -5.79 10.81 17.76
CA GLY A 336 -6.99 11.33 18.40
C GLY A 336 -6.84 12.70 19.05
N SER A 337 -5.66 13.34 19.00
CA SER A 337 -5.44 14.65 19.63
C SER A 337 -5.72 15.81 18.66
N SER A 338 -6.96 16.30 18.65
CA SER A 338 -7.34 17.51 17.92
C SER A 338 -6.59 18.76 18.41
N GLU A 339 -6.24 18.80 19.70
CA GLU A 339 -5.47 19.90 20.30
C GLU A 339 -4.04 19.97 19.75
N GLN A 340 -3.29 18.84 19.72
CA GLN A 340 -1.93 18.82 19.18
C GLN A 340 -1.93 19.16 17.69
N LEU A 341 -2.94 18.67 16.94
CA LEU A 341 -3.11 18.97 15.53
C LEU A 341 -3.36 20.47 15.32
N ALA A 342 -4.24 21.10 16.11
CA ALA A 342 -4.51 22.53 16.04
C ALA A 342 -3.26 23.35 16.42
N ASN A 343 -2.51 22.95 17.44
CA ASN A 343 -1.28 23.62 17.86
C ASN A 343 -0.22 23.55 16.74
N CYS A 344 -0.03 22.38 16.12
CA CYS A 344 0.88 22.24 14.99
C CYS A 344 0.47 23.17 13.82
N LEU A 345 -0.81 23.19 13.44
CA LEU A 345 -1.32 24.02 12.34
C LEU A 345 -1.18 25.55 12.61
N ARG A 346 -1.17 25.96 13.87
CA ARG A 346 -1.05 27.38 14.26
C ARG A 346 0.27 27.98 13.82
N ASP A 347 1.35 27.23 13.96
CA ASP A 347 2.73 27.70 13.77
C ASP A 347 3.22 27.46 12.33
N LEU A 348 2.48 26.67 11.51
CA LEU A 348 2.87 26.39 10.13
C LEU A 348 2.57 27.56 9.19
N THR A 349 3.51 27.85 8.32
CA THR A 349 3.35 28.79 7.20
C THR A 349 3.58 28.07 5.87
N ARG A 350 3.03 28.63 4.78
CA ARG A 350 3.23 28.07 3.44
C ARG A 350 4.70 28.04 3.04
N GLU A 351 5.43 29.10 3.35
CA GLU A 351 6.85 29.24 3.07
C GLU A 351 7.68 28.22 3.85
N GLY A 352 7.33 28.01 5.14
CA GLY A 352 7.96 26.99 5.97
C GLY A 352 7.72 25.58 5.44
N LEU A 353 6.49 25.28 4.99
CA LEU A 353 6.18 23.98 4.37
C LEU A 353 6.90 23.79 3.03
N ALA A 354 6.94 24.83 2.19
CA ALA A 354 7.65 24.78 0.90
C ALA A 354 9.16 24.55 1.08
N SER A 355 9.75 25.01 2.16
CA SER A 355 11.18 24.78 2.45
C SER A 355 11.52 23.32 2.74
N LEU A 356 10.55 22.45 2.99
CA LEU A 356 10.74 21.00 3.23
C LEU A 356 10.89 20.20 1.92
N GLU A 357 10.57 20.80 0.76
CA GLU A 357 10.57 20.10 -0.53
C GLU A 357 11.89 19.38 -0.85
N PRO A 358 13.09 19.94 -0.61
CA PRO A 358 14.36 19.24 -0.87
C PRO A 358 14.52 17.98 -0.04
N ASP A 359 14.12 18.01 1.25
CA ASP A 359 14.19 16.86 2.14
C ASP A 359 13.17 15.78 1.74
N ILE A 360 11.98 16.18 1.29
CA ILE A 360 10.95 15.25 0.78
C ILE A 360 11.47 14.55 -0.47
N ARG A 361 12.09 15.28 -1.40
CA ARG A 361 12.69 14.70 -2.61
C ARG A 361 13.81 13.71 -2.26
N ALA A 362 14.68 14.05 -1.33
CA ALA A 362 15.71 13.12 -0.86
C ALA A 362 15.11 11.87 -0.18
N ALA A 363 13.98 12.01 0.52
CA ALA A 363 13.29 10.88 1.14
C ALA A 363 12.68 9.92 0.12
N LYS A 364 12.22 10.39 -1.04
CA LYS A 364 11.69 9.53 -2.12
C LYS A 364 12.71 8.50 -2.59
N ASP A 365 13.99 8.86 -2.70
CA ASP A 365 15.05 8.00 -3.21
C ASP A 365 15.34 6.82 -2.28
N ARG A 366 14.94 6.91 -1.01
CA ARG A 366 15.09 5.82 -0.03
C ARG A 366 14.12 4.66 -0.27
N PHE A 367 12.95 4.95 -0.85
CA PHE A 367 11.85 4.00 -0.99
C PHE A 367 11.37 3.95 -2.44
N THR A 368 12.00 3.12 -3.28
CA THR A 368 11.64 3.01 -4.69
C THR A 368 11.05 1.64 -5.02
N TRP A 369 10.21 1.56 -6.05
CA TRP A 369 9.72 0.28 -6.58
C TRP A 369 10.86 -0.61 -7.04
N SER A 370 11.96 -0.01 -7.52
CA SER A 370 13.17 -0.74 -7.91
C SER A 370 13.87 -1.38 -6.71
N SER A 371 14.00 -0.67 -5.57
CA SER A 371 14.60 -1.21 -4.34
C SER A 371 13.75 -2.34 -3.76
N LEU A 372 12.41 -2.18 -3.75
CA LEU A 372 11.48 -3.22 -3.33
C LEU A 372 11.59 -4.48 -4.21
N ALA A 373 11.60 -4.30 -5.54
CA ALA A 373 11.77 -5.42 -6.48
C ALA A 373 13.12 -6.13 -6.28
N THR A 374 14.22 -5.38 -6.04
CA THR A 374 15.53 -5.95 -5.72
C THR A 374 15.47 -6.81 -4.46
N THR A 375 14.85 -6.30 -3.39
CA THR A 375 14.66 -7.04 -2.14
C THR A 375 13.93 -8.36 -2.36
N LEU A 376 12.83 -8.35 -3.13
CA LEU A 376 12.04 -9.55 -3.41
C LEU A 376 12.77 -10.54 -4.32
N ILE A 377 13.54 -10.07 -5.31
CA ILE A 377 14.38 -10.91 -6.16
C ILE A 377 15.50 -11.56 -5.33
N HIS A 378 16.12 -10.82 -4.42
CA HIS A 378 17.09 -11.36 -3.49
C HIS A 378 16.49 -12.44 -2.58
N MET A 379 15.32 -12.18 -1.99
CA MET A 379 14.57 -13.18 -1.25
C MET A 379 14.26 -14.44 -2.09
N ALA A 380 14.05 -14.31 -3.40
CA ALA A 380 13.83 -15.43 -4.29
C ALA A 380 15.10 -16.25 -4.56
N GLY A 381 16.28 -15.60 -4.55
CA GLY A 381 17.61 -16.22 -4.77
C GLY A 381 18.21 -16.86 -3.53
N GLU A 382 17.85 -16.37 -2.33
CA GLU A 382 18.37 -16.93 -1.09
C GLU A 382 17.81 -18.36 -0.85
N ASN A 383 18.71 -19.35 -0.85
CA ASN A 383 18.44 -20.62 -0.18
C ASN A 383 18.45 -20.36 1.35
N LEU A 384 17.35 -19.84 1.90
CA LEU A 384 17.14 -19.85 3.34
C LEU A 384 17.12 -21.34 3.75
N GLY A 385 18.24 -21.78 4.36
CA GLY A 385 18.54 -23.17 4.67
C GLY A 385 17.30 -23.93 5.12
N ARG A 386 16.96 -24.98 4.39
CA ARG A 386 16.11 -26.02 4.93
C ARG A 386 16.81 -26.48 6.20
N HIS A 387 16.20 -26.27 7.35
CA HIS A 387 16.51 -27.05 8.54
C HIS A 387 16.25 -28.51 8.14
N ALA A 388 17.27 -29.15 7.63
CA ALA A 388 17.34 -30.60 7.56
C ALA A 388 17.37 -31.07 9.00
N GLY A 389 16.17 -31.45 9.50
CA GLY A 389 16.10 -32.21 10.71
C GLY A 389 16.95 -33.45 10.51
N HIS A 390 18.11 -33.51 11.15
CA HIS A 390 18.83 -34.73 11.41
C HIS A 390 17.86 -35.67 12.12
N ARG A 391 17.35 -36.66 11.37
CA ARG A 391 17.00 -37.92 11.96
C ARG A 391 18.31 -38.67 12.13
N GLU A 392 18.92 -38.53 13.27
CA GLU A 392 19.86 -39.52 13.74
C GLU A 392 19.09 -40.82 13.98
N SER A 393 19.36 -41.79 13.14
CA SER A 393 19.02 -43.17 13.36
C SER A 393 20.00 -43.76 14.39
N THR A 394 19.51 -44.14 15.52
CA THR A 394 20.04 -45.19 16.40
C THR A 394 18.95 -46.21 16.66
#